data_40eccf225cf1a141783c660ea17c6589
#
_entry.id   40eccf225cf1a141783c660ea17c6589
#
_cell.length_a   1.000
_cell.length_b   1.000
_cell.length_c   1.000
_cell.angle_alpha   90.00
_cell.angle_beta   90.00
_cell.angle_gamma   90.00
#
_symmetry.space_group_name_H-M   'P 1'
#
loop_
_entity.id
_entity.type
_entity.pdbx_description
1 polymer ?
#
loop_
_entity_poly.entity_id
_entity_poly.type
_entity_poly.pdbx_seq_one_letter_code
_entity_poly.pdbx_strand_id
1 'polypeptide(L)'
;QLQFTDNIKAAVKDAEVIFLCVGTPSRPDGMVDMSYLETAGKEVCDSLAEQSVDYMITIVVKSTVPAGTNRRLYDFLKQQTRAYVQVVSNPEFLREGSAVKDCMEPDRIVVGGESPEAFRIMRRLYDPLIKREEIFMTMNWESAELTKYAANAMLASRISFMNEMTILCEGYGADIEDVRKGIGSDGRIGPAFLRAGCGFGGSCFPKDVAALEHISRAVGHENLFVNTIQTINQNQKKRFVERIEEKLGRPLAGAKIAVWGLAFKADTDDIRESPALDIIRHLLDKGVIVKATDPKAMENMKPVFKDEVEWSADPVSCAAGADAVALLTDWPQYNTLPFRKIAATMNSPILFDGRNCLHRDIMREAGFQYYPMGRPAVENALRLKHRV
;
A
#
# COMPACT_ATOMS: atom_id res chain seq x y z
N GLN A 1 -32.32 -2.63 11.07
CA GLN A 1 -31.61 -1.71 11.98
C GLN A 1 -30.22 -2.26 12.25
N LEU A 2 -29.21 -1.39 12.28
CA LEU A 2 -27.85 -1.77 12.67
C LEU A 2 -27.78 -1.91 14.19
N GLN A 3 -27.19 -3.02 14.68
CA GLN A 3 -26.91 -3.27 16.09
C GLN A 3 -25.44 -3.63 16.27
N PHE A 4 -24.86 -3.21 17.39
CA PHE A 4 -23.49 -3.57 17.78
C PHE A 4 -23.57 -4.42 19.05
N THR A 5 -22.81 -5.51 19.07
CA THR A 5 -22.70 -6.40 20.25
C THR A 5 -21.30 -7.03 20.26
N ASP A 6 -20.80 -7.30 21.46
CA ASP A 6 -19.61 -8.12 21.73
C ASP A 6 -19.97 -9.59 22.02
N ASN A 7 -21.26 -9.91 22.05
CA ASN A 7 -21.77 -11.26 22.27
C ASN A 7 -21.98 -11.97 20.91
N ILE A 8 -21.05 -12.84 20.54
CA ILE A 8 -21.10 -13.57 19.27
C ILE A 8 -22.32 -14.48 19.17
N LYS A 9 -22.76 -15.12 20.25
CA LYS A 9 -23.97 -15.98 20.25
C LYS A 9 -25.21 -15.18 19.89
N ALA A 10 -25.32 -13.95 20.41
CA ALA A 10 -26.41 -13.05 20.06
C ALA A 10 -26.31 -12.55 18.60
N ALA A 11 -25.07 -12.30 18.13
CA ALA A 11 -24.83 -11.82 16.77
C ALA A 11 -25.17 -12.86 15.70
N VAL A 12 -24.85 -14.13 15.93
CA VAL A 12 -25.07 -15.22 14.95
C VAL A 12 -26.47 -15.86 15.06
N LYS A 13 -27.23 -15.52 16.11
CA LYS A 13 -28.59 -16.01 16.26
C LYS A 13 -29.48 -15.53 15.11
N ASP A 14 -30.13 -16.47 14.47
CA ASP A 14 -31.04 -16.22 13.34
C ASP A 14 -30.34 -15.60 12.09
N ALA A 15 -28.99 -15.63 12.03
CA ALA A 15 -28.23 -15.10 10.90
C ALA A 15 -28.22 -16.09 9.72
N GLU A 16 -28.61 -15.62 8.54
CA GLU A 16 -28.47 -16.37 7.28
C GLU A 16 -27.06 -16.21 6.66
N VAL A 17 -26.42 -15.04 6.89
CA VAL A 17 -25.08 -14.69 6.35
C VAL A 17 -24.21 -14.12 7.46
N ILE A 18 -23.03 -14.67 7.64
CA ILE A 18 -22.04 -14.26 8.64
C ILE A 18 -20.76 -13.86 7.92
N PHE A 19 -20.35 -12.59 8.04
CA PHE A 19 -19.10 -12.09 7.48
C PHE A 19 -17.95 -12.15 8.50
N LEU A 20 -16.87 -12.84 8.14
CA LEU A 20 -15.59 -12.81 8.86
C LEU A 20 -14.70 -11.73 8.22
N CYS A 21 -14.55 -10.58 8.92
CA CYS A 21 -13.81 -9.41 8.47
C CYS A 21 -12.63 -9.11 9.40
N VAL A 22 -11.98 -10.13 9.93
CA VAL A 22 -10.87 -10.01 10.88
C VAL A 22 -9.55 -9.64 10.20
N GLY A 23 -8.64 -8.99 10.94
CA GLY A 23 -7.30 -8.70 10.44
C GLY A 23 -6.49 -9.97 10.16
N THR A 24 -5.64 -9.91 9.13
CA THR A 24 -4.68 -10.97 8.77
C THR A 24 -3.29 -10.36 8.63
N PRO A 25 -2.64 -9.97 9.77
CA PRO A 25 -1.34 -9.32 9.73
C PRO A 25 -0.24 -10.28 9.28
N SER A 26 0.92 -9.73 8.86
CA SER A 26 2.10 -10.54 8.60
C SER A 26 2.76 -10.95 9.91
N ARG A 27 3.24 -12.17 9.96
CA ARG A 27 4.17 -12.67 10.98
C ARG A 27 5.60 -12.22 10.63
N PRO A 28 6.55 -12.27 11.59
CA PRO A 28 7.95 -11.89 11.34
C PRO A 28 8.63 -12.70 10.22
N ASP A 29 8.15 -13.93 9.95
CA ASP A 29 8.61 -14.78 8.85
C ASP A 29 7.99 -14.44 7.49
N GLY A 30 7.11 -13.43 7.43
CA GLY A 30 6.39 -13.01 6.22
C GLY A 30 5.12 -13.82 5.94
N MET A 31 4.82 -14.87 6.70
CA MET A 31 3.56 -15.59 6.59
C MET A 31 2.39 -14.77 7.14
N VAL A 32 1.19 -15.08 6.67
CA VAL A 32 -0.04 -14.48 7.19
C VAL A 32 -0.39 -15.11 8.54
N ASP A 33 -0.67 -14.28 9.55
CA ASP A 33 -1.20 -14.76 10.82
C ASP A 33 -2.69 -15.06 10.69
N MET A 34 -3.02 -16.35 10.75
CA MET A 34 -4.39 -16.85 10.60
C MET A 34 -5.13 -17.00 11.93
N SER A 35 -4.48 -16.74 13.07
CA SER A 35 -5.03 -17.00 14.41
C SER A 35 -6.36 -16.27 14.65
N TYR A 36 -6.49 -15.03 14.15
CA TYR A 36 -7.74 -14.28 14.28
C TYR A 36 -8.90 -14.93 13.51
N LEU A 37 -8.64 -15.41 12.30
CA LEU A 37 -9.68 -16.09 11.51
C LEU A 37 -10.04 -17.45 12.10
N GLU A 38 -9.05 -18.21 12.56
CA GLU A 38 -9.27 -19.50 13.21
C GLU A 38 -10.09 -19.34 14.49
N THR A 39 -9.76 -18.33 15.31
CA THR A 39 -10.54 -17.99 16.50
C THR A 39 -11.96 -17.61 16.17
N ALA A 40 -12.16 -16.67 15.22
CA ALA A 40 -13.50 -16.25 14.80
C ALA A 40 -14.33 -17.40 14.21
N GLY A 41 -13.69 -18.25 13.39
CA GLY A 41 -14.34 -19.45 12.83
C GLY A 41 -14.76 -20.45 13.91
N LYS A 42 -13.93 -20.65 14.94
CA LYS A 42 -14.25 -21.50 16.07
C LYS A 42 -15.40 -20.94 16.91
N GLU A 43 -15.37 -19.65 17.25
CA GLU A 43 -16.42 -19.00 18.05
C GLU A 43 -17.79 -19.01 17.31
N VAL A 44 -17.80 -18.82 16.01
CA VAL A 44 -18.99 -18.99 15.18
C VAL A 44 -19.48 -20.44 15.24
N CYS A 45 -18.56 -21.40 15.06
CA CYS A 45 -18.87 -22.83 15.11
C CYS A 45 -19.52 -23.24 16.44
N ASP A 46 -18.89 -22.85 17.57
CA ASP A 46 -19.37 -23.15 18.92
C ASP A 46 -20.76 -22.53 19.16
N SER A 47 -20.98 -21.33 18.63
CA SER A 47 -22.28 -20.65 18.73
C SER A 47 -23.38 -21.33 17.89
N LEU A 48 -23.03 -21.86 16.73
CA LEU A 48 -23.95 -22.60 15.85
C LEU A 48 -24.26 -24.01 16.34
N ALA A 49 -23.31 -24.66 17.01
CA ALA A 49 -23.51 -26.00 17.59
C ALA A 49 -24.58 -26.04 18.68
N GLU A 50 -24.84 -24.92 19.36
CA GLU A 50 -25.88 -24.76 20.36
C GLU A 50 -27.28 -24.40 19.76
N GLN A 51 -27.35 -24.15 18.46
CA GLN A 51 -28.59 -23.75 17.77
C GLN A 51 -29.14 -24.89 16.92
N SER A 52 -30.48 -25.03 16.93
CA SER A 52 -31.16 -25.87 15.96
C SER A 52 -31.69 -24.99 14.84
N VAL A 53 -30.94 -24.98 13.70
CA VAL A 53 -31.32 -24.23 12.50
C VAL A 53 -31.63 -25.20 11.36
N ASP A 54 -32.72 -24.96 10.66
CA ASP A 54 -33.21 -25.76 9.52
C ASP A 54 -33.00 -25.10 8.16
N TYR A 55 -32.22 -24.00 8.15
CA TYR A 55 -31.84 -23.28 6.95
C TYR A 55 -30.31 -23.26 6.78
N MET A 56 -29.87 -22.96 5.56
CA MET A 56 -28.44 -22.84 5.24
C MET A 56 -27.86 -21.52 5.77
N ILE A 57 -26.73 -21.62 6.47
CA ILE A 57 -25.95 -20.46 6.92
C ILE A 57 -24.75 -20.29 5.99
N THR A 58 -24.60 -19.10 5.43
CA THR A 58 -23.48 -18.74 4.58
C THR A 58 -22.42 -17.98 5.37
N ILE A 59 -21.25 -18.60 5.59
CA ILE A 59 -20.10 -17.97 6.25
C ILE A 59 -19.18 -17.38 5.19
N VAL A 60 -19.06 -16.07 5.20
CA VAL A 60 -18.31 -15.30 4.18
C VAL A 60 -16.99 -14.83 4.74
N VAL A 61 -15.89 -15.33 4.22
CA VAL A 61 -14.55 -14.85 4.56
C VAL A 61 -14.22 -13.65 3.65
N LYS A 62 -14.27 -12.46 4.24
CA LYS A 62 -13.93 -11.19 3.60
C LYS A 62 -12.43 -10.88 3.72
N SER A 63 -11.77 -11.39 4.74
CA SER A 63 -10.34 -11.25 4.99
C SER A 63 -9.51 -11.84 3.85
N THR A 64 -8.34 -11.22 3.57
CA THR A 64 -7.37 -11.76 2.62
C THR A 64 -6.64 -12.93 3.25
N VAL A 65 -6.79 -14.13 2.69
CA VAL A 65 -6.30 -15.39 3.26
C VAL A 65 -5.54 -16.21 2.21
N PRO A 66 -4.52 -17.01 2.62
CA PRO A 66 -3.80 -17.90 1.72
C PRO A 66 -4.70 -18.93 1.05
N ALA A 67 -4.30 -19.37 -0.16
CA ALA A 67 -5.02 -20.37 -0.93
C ALA A 67 -5.27 -21.67 -0.13
N GLY A 68 -6.50 -22.20 -0.21
CA GLY A 68 -6.97 -23.38 0.52
C GLY A 68 -7.47 -23.10 1.94
N THR A 69 -7.46 -21.84 2.42
CA THR A 69 -7.95 -21.50 3.75
C THR A 69 -9.46 -21.71 3.89
N ASN A 70 -10.25 -21.25 2.93
CA ASN A 70 -11.70 -21.40 2.98
C ASN A 70 -12.13 -22.88 2.92
N ARG A 71 -11.43 -23.72 2.17
CA ARG A 71 -11.67 -25.16 2.16
C ARG A 71 -11.43 -25.77 3.54
N ARG A 72 -10.29 -25.48 4.18
CA ARG A 72 -9.99 -25.94 5.55
C ARG A 72 -11.02 -25.48 6.57
N LEU A 73 -11.46 -24.23 6.47
CA LEU A 73 -12.52 -23.69 7.33
C LEU A 73 -13.85 -24.43 7.11
N TYR A 74 -14.23 -24.69 5.85
CA TYR A 74 -15.42 -25.46 5.53
C TYR A 74 -15.38 -26.87 6.12
N ASP A 75 -14.26 -27.58 5.92
CA ASP A 75 -14.08 -28.94 6.43
C ASP A 75 -14.11 -28.98 7.96
N PHE A 76 -13.51 -28.00 8.63
CA PHE A 76 -13.56 -27.83 10.07
C PHE A 76 -15.01 -27.63 10.56
N LEU A 77 -15.72 -26.68 9.99
CA LEU A 77 -17.11 -26.39 10.37
C LEU A 77 -18.03 -27.59 10.17
N LYS A 78 -17.90 -28.29 9.04
CA LYS A 78 -18.70 -29.48 8.72
C LYS A 78 -18.49 -30.63 9.69
N GLN A 79 -17.31 -30.73 10.32
CA GLN A 79 -17.01 -31.75 11.31
C GLN A 79 -17.50 -31.38 12.72
N GLN A 80 -17.58 -30.10 13.04
CA GLN A 80 -17.84 -29.60 14.40
C GLN A 80 -19.30 -29.18 14.65
N THR A 81 -20.07 -28.85 13.62
CA THR A 81 -21.49 -28.45 13.74
C THR A 81 -22.42 -29.32 12.91
N ARG A 82 -23.66 -29.47 13.38
CA ARG A 82 -24.76 -30.10 12.63
C ARG A 82 -25.52 -29.09 11.76
N ALA A 83 -25.25 -27.81 11.92
CA ALA A 83 -25.88 -26.78 11.11
C ALA A 83 -25.51 -26.94 9.63
N TYR A 84 -26.43 -26.65 8.73
CA TYR A 84 -26.14 -26.66 7.29
C TYR A 84 -25.37 -25.39 6.92
N VAL A 85 -24.03 -25.48 6.93
CA VAL A 85 -23.12 -24.36 6.66
C VAL A 85 -22.51 -24.46 5.27
N GLN A 86 -22.32 -23.31 4.64
CA GLN A 86 -21.50 -23.13 3.44
C GLN A 86 -20.49 -22.00 3.67
N VAL A 87 -19.28 -22.17 3.18
CA VAL A 87 -18.22 -21.14 3.25
C VAL A 87 -18.06 -20.49 1.89
N VAL A 88 -17.90 -19.18 1.90
CA VAL A 88 -17.67 -18.36 0.70
C VAL A 88 -16.44 -17.49 0.91
N SER A 89 -15.50 -17.53 -0.03
CA SER A 89 -14.43 -16.55 -0.15
C SER A 89 -14.96 -15.31 -0.86
N ASN A 90 -14.88 -14.14 -0.24
CA ASN A 90 -15.29 -12.89 -0.85
C ASN A 90 -14.26 -11.80 -0.56
N PRO A 91 -13.07 -11.88 -1.17
CA PRO A 91 -12.01 -10.93 -0.93
C PRO A 91 -12.43 -9.50 -1.29
N GLU A 92 -11.92 -8.52 -0.54
CA GLU A 92 -12.13 -7.11 -0.81
C GLU A 92 -11.07 -6.56 -1.77
N PHE A 93 -11.41 -5.51 -2.52
CA PHE A 93 -10.49 -4.78 -3.41
C PHE A 93 -10.56 -3.28 -3.13
N LEU A 94 -10.74 -2.93 -1.86
CA LEU A 94 -10.92 -1.57 -1.39
C LEU A 94 -9.58 -0.84 -1.31
N ARG A 95 -9.62 0.48 -1.56
CA ARG A 95 -8.45 1.34 -1.38
C ARG A 95 -8.66 2.19 -0.14
N GLU A 96 -7.68 2.20 0.73
CA GLU A 96 -7.66 3.10 1.88
C GLU A 96 -7.83 4.57 1.42
N GLY A 97 -8.59 5.37 2.17
CA GLY A 97 -8.98 6.72 1.78
C GLY A 97 -10.18 6.80 0.81
N SER A 98 -10.55 5.71 0.10
CA SER A 98 -11.72 5.66 -0.80
C SER A 98 -12.59 4.41 -0.61
N ALA A 99 -12.42 3.67 0.48
CA ALA A 99 -13.03 2.36 0.71
C ALA A 99 -14.56 2.35 0.59
N VAL A 100 -15.24 3.38 1.09
CA VAL A 100 -16.70 3.50 0.98
C VAL A 100 -17.13 3.61 -0.49
N LYS A 101 -16.45 4.46 -1.28
CA LYS A 101 -16.73 4.61 -2.71
C LYS A 101 -16.47 3.30 -3.45
N ASP A 102 -15.31 2.67 -3.20
CA ASP A 102 -14.94 1.41 -3.85
C ASP A 102 -15.90 0.26 -3.50
N CYS A 103 -16.47 0.28 -2.28
CA CYS A 103 -17.48 -0.67 -1.85
C CYS A 103 -18.82 -0.45 -2.55
N MET A 104 -19.25 0.82 -2.69
CA MET A 104 -20.55 1.17 -3.29
C MET A 104 -20.54 1.17 -4.83
N GLU A 105 -19.36 1.26 -5.43
CA GLU A 105 -19.14 1.24 -6.88
C GLU A 105 -18.01 0.26 -7.24
N PRO A 106 -18.20 -1.05 -7.00
CA PRO A 106 -17.16 -2.04 -7.19
C PRO A 106 -16.85 -2.25 -8.68
N ASP A 107 -15.55 -2.30 -9.04
CA ASP A 107 -15.11 -2.73 -10.37
C ASP A 107 -15.42 -4.22 -10.60
N ARG A 108 -15.37 -5.01 -9.52
CA ARG A 108 -15.64 -6.45 -9.50
C ARG A 108 -16.05 -6.94 -8.11
N ILE A 109 -16.85 -8.00 -8.08
CA ILE A 109 -17.24 -8.75 -6.89
C ILE A 109 -16.85 -10.20 -7.15
N VAL A 110 -15.84 -10.70 -6.42
CA VAL A 110 -15.37 -12.07 -6.52
C VAL A 110 -15.98 -12.90 -5.41
N VAL A 111 -16.59 -14.02 -5.77
CA VAL A 111 -17.24 -14.95 -4.85
C VAL A 111 -16.74 -16.36 -5.13
N GLY A 112 -15.96 -16.91 -4.21
CA GLY A 112 -15.39 -18.25 -4.29
C GLY A 112 -16.18 -19.24 -3.44
N GLY A 113 -16.48 -20.43 -3.97
CA GLY A 113 -17.20 -21.46 -3.24
C GLY A 113 -17.52 -22.67 -4.11
N GLU A 114 -18.34 -23.60 -3.58
CA GLU A 114 -18.81 -24.77 -4.30
C GLU A 114 -20.37 -24.87 -4.34
N SER A 115 -21.07 -24.08 -3.51
CA SER A 115 -22.53 -24.14 -3.40
C SER A 115 -23.21 -23.15 -4.34
N PRO A 116 -24.02 -23.62 -5.33
CA PRO A 116 -24.84 -22.73 -6.14
C PRO A 116 -25.86 -21.93 -5.33
N GLU A 117 -26.31 -22.45 -4.19
CA GLU A 117 -27.23 -21.76 -3.30
C GLU A 117 -26.53 -20.61 -2.58
N ALA A 118 -25.33 -20.83 -2.04
CA ALA A 118 -24.53 -19.76 -1.45
C ALA A 118 -24.22 -18.65 -2.48
N PHE A 119 -23.94 -18.99 -3.73
CA PHE A 119 -23.78 -18.01 -4.81
C PHE A 119 -25.04 -17.19 -5.07
N ARG A 120 -26.21 -17.81 -5.01
CA ARG A 120 -27.51 -17.09 -5.15
C ARG A 120 -27.75 -16.12 -3.99
N ILE A 121 -27.41 -16.52 -2.76
CA ILE A 121 -27.50 -15.63 -1.58
C ILE A 121 -26.55 -14.45 -1.75
N MET A 122 -25.30 -14.69 -2.10
CA MET A 122 -24.32 -13.62 -2.32
C MET A 122 -24.74 -12.70 -3.48
N ARG A 123 -25.26 -13.26 -4.58
CA ARG A 123 -25.78 -12.46 -5.70
C ARG A 123 -26.90 -11.53 -5.25
N ARG A 124 -27.88 -12.04 -4.50
CA ARG A 124 -28.98 -11.25 -3.94
C ARG A 124 -28.51 -10.15 -3.00
N LEU A 125 -27.48 -10.46 -2.17
CA LEU A 125 -26.90 -9.49 -1.24
C LEU A 125 -26.23 -8.33 -1.97
N TYR A 126 -25.49 -8.62 -3.03
CA TYR A 126 -24.77 -7.61 -3.82
C TYR A 126 -25.60 -6.99 -4.96
N ASP A 127 -26.84 -7.45 -5.19
CA ASP A 127 -27.69 -6.98 -6.28
C ASP A 127 -27.81 -5.45 -6.39
N PRO A 128 -27.96 -4.69 -5.29
CA PRO A 128 -28.05 -3.23 -5.37
C PRO A 128 -26.77 -2.56 -5.88
N LEU A 129 -25.61 -3.25 -5.84
CA LEU A 129 -24.30 -2.75 -6.24
C LEU A 129 -23.90 -3.21 -7.65
N ILE A 130 -24.58 -4.19 -8.22
CA ILE A 130 -24.26 -4.77 -9.53
C ILE A 130 -24.88 -3.92 -10.63
N LYS A 131 -24.07 -3.05 -11.20
CA LYS A 131 -24.47 -2.21 -12.35
C LYS A 131 -24.36 -2.94 -13.70
N ARG A 132 -23.56 -4.00 -13.78
CA ARG A 132 -23.29 -4.83 -14.96
C ARG A 132 -23.07 -6.25 -14.51
N GLU A 133 -23.63 -7.25 -15.22
CA GLU A 133 -23.57 -8.66 -14.82
C GLU A 133 -22.13 -9.19 -14.70
N GLU A 134 -21.24 -8.76 -15.58
CA GLU A 134 -19.86 -9.24 -15.65
C GLU A 134 -19.01 -8.88 -14.43
N ILE A 135 -19.43 -7.93 -13.60
CA ILE A 135 -18.67 -7.60 -12.38
C ILE A 135 -18.86 -8.64 -11.26
N PHE A 136 -19.93 -9.46 -11.28
CA PHE A 136 -20.16 -10.50 -10.30
C PHE A 136 -19.61 -11.83 -10.83
N MET A 137 -18.53 -12.30 -10.24
CA MET A 137 -17.77 -13.46 -10.70
C MET A 137 -17.83 -14.56 -9.65
N THR A 138 -18.29 -15.74 -10.06
CA THR A 138 -18.24 -16.96 -9.24
C THR A 138 -17.11 -17.87 -9.67
N MET A 139 -16.42 -18.48 -8.69
CA MET A 139 -15.31 -19.40 -8.93
C MET A 139 -15.15 -20.35 -7.73
N ASN A 140 -14.19 -21.28 -7.77
CA ASN A 140 -13.85 -22.06 -6.58
C ASN A 140 -13.10 -21.22 -5.54
N TRP A 141 -12.98 -21.71 -4.32
CA TRP A 141 -12.35 -20.99 -3.22
C TRP A 141 -10.92 -20.58 -3.54
N GLU A 142 -10.10 -21.51 -4.00
CA GLU A 142 -8.68 -21.29 -4.27
C GLU A 142 -8.45 -20.23 -5.35
N SER A 143 -9.30 -20.21 -6.37
CA SER A 143 -9.24 -19.16 -7.41
C SER A 143 -9.58 -17.79 -6.88
N ALA A 144 -10.58 -17.68 -6.00
CA ALA A 144 -10.95 -16.40 -5.39
C ALA A 144 -9.85 -15.88 -4.44
N GLU A 145 -9.27 -16.75 -3.62
CA GLU A 145 -8.15 -16.45 -2.75
C GLU A 145 -6.94 -15.97 -3.56
N LEU A 146 -6.53 -16.72 -4.58
CA LEU A 146 -5.40 -16.37 -5.44
C LEU A 146 -5.65 -15.09 -6.25
N THR A 147 -6.89 -14.82 -6.66
CA THR A 147 -7.23 -13.60 -7.41
C THR A 147 -6.85 -12.34 -6.63
N LYS A 148 -7.06 -12.33 -5.32
CA LYS A 148 -6.68 -11.19 -4.47
C LYS A 148 -5.17 -10.97 -4.47
N TYR A 149 -4.39 -12.01 -4.22
CA TYR A 149 -2.92 -11.92 -4.20
C TYR A 149 -2.34 -11.57 -5.57
N ALA A 150 -2.85 -12.21 -6.62
CA ALA A 150 -2.42 -11.94 -8.00
C ALA A 150 -2.68 -10.49 -8.41
N ALA A 151 -3.86 -9.94 -8.05
CA ALA A 151 -4.19 -8.54 -8.33
C ALA A 151 -3.21 -7.59 -7.62
N ASN A 152 -2.95 -7.79 -6.33
CA ASN A 152 -2.05 -6.92 -5.57
C ASN A 152 -0.59 -7.05 -6.04
N ALA A 153 -0.11 -8.26 -6.34
CA ALA A 153 1.23 -8.47 -6.90
C ALA A 153 1.38 -7.83 -8.29
N MET A 154 0.37 -7.92 -9.15
CA MET A 154 0.37 -7.26 -10.46
C MET A 154 0.42 -5.72 -10.32
N LEU A 155 -0.35 -5.13 -9.41
CA LEU A 155 -0.31 -3.69 -9.17
C LEU A 155 1.04 -3.24 -8.60
N ALA A 156 1.62 -3.98 -7.66
CA ALA A 156 2.95 -3.73 -7.11
C ALA A 156 4.04 -3.85 -8.19
N SER A 157 3.94 -4.85 -9.08
CA SER A 157 4.89 -5.04 -10.17
C SER A 157 4.92 -3.86 -11.14
N ARG A 158 3.78 -3.25 -11.44
CA ARG A 158 3.70 -2.06 -12.29
C ARG A 158 4.47 -0.88 -11.70
N ILE A 159 4.37 -0.68 -10.39
CA ILE A 159 5.13 0.38 -9.69
C ILE A 159 6.63 0.04 -9.72
N SER A 160 7.02 -1.19 -9.39
CA SER A 160 8.42 -1.63 -9.44
C SER A 160 9.00 -1.52 -10.85
N PHE A 161 8.26 -1.91 -11.89
CA PHE A 161 8.67 -1.73 -13.29
C PHE A 161 8.96 -0.26 -13.61
N MET A 162 8.07 0.65 -13.23
CA MET A 162 8.27 2.09 -13.47
C MET A 162 9.45 2.64 -12.66
N ASN A 163 9.69 2.13 -11.46
CA ASN A 163 10.85 2.50 -10.66
C ASN A 163 12.17 2.07 -11.33
N GLU A 164 12.25 0.87 -11.90
CA GLU A 164 13.39 0.44 -12.72
C GLU A 164 13.59 1.33 -13.95
N MET A 165 12.49 1.70 -14.63
CA MET A 165 12.54 2.60 -15.79
C MET A 165 13.10 3.98 -15.42
N THR A 166 12.99 4.44 -14.16
CA THR A 166 13.61 5.73 -13.75
C THR A 166 15.12 5.73 -13.93
N ILE A 167 15.78 4.59 -13.72
CA ILE A 167 17.24 4.45 -13.88
C ILE A 167 17.64 4.68 -15.33
N LEU A 168 16.90 4.06 -16.25
CA LEU A 168 17.15 4.24 -17.69
C LEU A 168 16.83 5.67 -18.13
N CYS A 169 15.72 6.25 -17.65
CA CYS A 169 15.37 7.63 -17.97
C CYS A 169 16.49 8.60 -17.50
N GLU A 170 17.01 8.45 -16.29
CA GLU A 170 18.11 9.28 -15.78
C GLU A 170 19.39 9.09 -16.59
N GLY A 171 19.72 7.86 -16.98
CA GLY A 171 20.91 7.56 -17.79
C GLY A 171 20.86 8.11 -19.22
N TYR A 172 19.69 8.14 -19.83
CA TYR A 172 19.49 8.60 -21.20
C TYR A 172 18.93 10.04 -21.32
N GLY A 173 18.65 10.70 -20.18
CA GLY A 173 18.05 12.06 -20.18
C GLY A 173 16.57 12.09 -20.58
N ALA A 174 15.87 10.96 -20.46
CA ALA A 174 14.43 10.87 -20.72
C ALA A 174 13.59 11.35 -19.52
N ASP A 175 12.29 11.60 -19.73
CA ASP A 175 11.33 11.91 -18.65
C ASP A 175 10.39 10.72 -18.42
N ILE A 176 10.41 10.14 -17.23
CA ILE A 176 9.58 8.98 -16.85
C ILE A 176 8.07 9.29 -16.98
N GLU A 177 7.67 10.56 -16.83
CA GLU A 177 6.26 10.94 -16.98
C GLU A 177 5.81 10.86 -18.44
N ASP A 178 6.67 11.14 -19.40
CA ASP A 178 6.37 10.98 -20.81
C ASP A 178 6.36 9.49 -21.21
N VAL A 179 7.31 8.70 -20.67
CA VAL A 179 7.28 7.23 -20.82
C VAL A 179 5.97 6.67 -20.24
N ARG A 180 5.58 7.11 -19.02
CA ARG A 180 4.33 6.72 -18.37
C ARG A 180 3.10 7.02 -19.23
N LYS A 181 3.02 8.23 -19.79
CA LYS A 181 1.93 8.62 -20.70
C LYS A 181 1.92 7.77 -21.96
N GLY A 182 3.10 7.56 -22.55
CA GLY A 182 3.26 6.77 -23.76
C GLY A 182 2.75 5.34 -23.58
N ILE A 183 3.27 4.59 -22.61
CA ILE A 183 2.83 3.21 -22.38
C ILE A 183 1.41 3.13 -21.82
N GLY A 184 1.01 4.09 -20.98
CA GLY A 184 -0.33 4.13 -20.38
C GLY A 184 -1.46 4.47 -21.34
N SER A 185 -1.15 5.01 -22.52
CA SER A 185 -2.13 5.28 -23.59
C SER A 185 -2.52 4.01 -24.36
N ASP A 186 -1.73 2.93 -24.28
CA ASP A 186 -2.11 1.63 -24.83
C ASP A 186 -3.23 1.02 -23.98
N GLY A 187 -4.38 0.76 -24.59
CA GLY A 187 -5.55 0.19 -23.91
C GLY A 187 -5.31 -1.18 -23.27
N ARG A 188 -4.28 -1.93 -23.71
CA ARG A 188 -3.87 -3.22 -23.12
C ARG A 188 -3.13 -3.03 -21.80
N ILE A 189 -2.49 -1.86 -21.59
CA ILE A 189 -1.74 -1.51 -20.39
C ILE A 189 -2.58 -0.64 -19.46
N GLY A 190 -3.12 0.47 -19.96
CA GLY A 190 -3.87 1.47 -19.19
C GLY A 190 -2.98 2.28 -18.24
N PRO A 191 -3.44 3.46 -17.76
CA PRO A 191 -2.61 4.43 -17.03
C PRO A 191 -2.45 4.16 -15.53
N ALA A 192 -3.22 3.23 -14.95
CA ALA A 192 -3.25 3.00 -13.51
C ALA A 192 -1.96 2.34 -12.99
N PHE A 193 -1.50 2.74 -11.80
CA PHE A 193 -0.33 2.19 -11.10
C PHE A 193 1.00 2.28 -11.87
N LEU A 194 1.15 3.26 -12.77
CA LEU A 194 2.38 3.51 -13.53
C LEU A 194 3.20 4.71 -13.00
N ARG A 195 2.91 5.22 -11.82
CA ARG A 195 3.70 6.33 -11.25
C ARG A 195 4.95 5.78 -10.56
N ALA A 196 6.10 6.28 -11.00
CA ALA A 196 7.37 6.03 -10.32
C ALA A 196 7.50 6.90 -9.07
N GLY A 197 8.29 6.44 -8.09
CA GLY A 197 8.56 7.17 -6.86
C GLY A 197 9.63 6.51 -6.01
N CYS A 198 9.73 6.88 -4.74
CA CYS A 198 10.71 6.35 -3.79
C CYS A 198 10.37 4.95 -3.24
N GLY A 199 9.37 4.27 -3.80
CA GLY A 199 8.88 2.96 -3.39
C GLY A 199 7.41 2.96 -3.01
N PHE A 200 6.83 1.76 -2.90
CA PHE A 200 5.47 1.55 -2.40
C PHE A 200 5.47 1.02 -0.97
N GLY A 201 4.36 1.24 -0.28
CA GLY A 201 4.11 0.79 1.09
C GLY A 201 2.62 0.50 1.31
N GLY A 202 2.18 0.67 2.54
CA GLY A 202 0.81 0.41 2.98
C GLY A 202 0.60 -1.02 3.46
N SER A 203 -0.56 -1.26 4.04
CA SER A 203 -0.92 -2.52 4.68
C SER A 203 -1.14 -3.70 3.72
N CYS A 204 -1.25 -3.45 2.41
CA CYS A 204 -1.68 -4.47 1.43
C CYS A 204 -0.51 -4.97 0.57
N PHE A 205 0.11 -4.11 -0.25
CA PHE A 205 1.08 -4.57 -1.25
C PHE A 205 2.28 -5.31 -0.65
N PRO A 206 3.01 -4.78 0.34
CA PRO A 206 4.17 -5.49 0.88
C PRO A 206 3.77 -6.83 1.50
N LYS A 207 2.69 -6.84 2.29
CA LYS A 207 2.17 -8.04 2.94
C LYS A 207 1.74 -9.11 1.94
N ASP A 208 0.95 -8.75 0.94
CA ASP A 208 0.35 -9.71 0.01
C ASP A 208 1.39 -10.24 -0.99
N VAL A 209 2.37 -9.40 -1.38
CA VAL A 209 3.52 -9.85 -2.19
C VAL A 209 4.37 -10.85 -1.39
N ALA A 210 4.68 -10.58 -0.11
CA ALA A 210 5.39 -11.52 0.76
C ALA A 210 4.61 -12.83 0.96
N ALA A 211 3.30 -12.73 1.22
CA ALA A 211 2.44 -13.90 1.38
C ALA A 211 2.39 -14.78 0.11
N LEU A 212 2.37 -14.15 -1.07
CA LEU A 212 2.37 -14.89 -2.35
C LEU A 212 3.67 -15.68 -2.56
N GLU A 213 4.80 -15.18 -2.07
CA GLU A 213 6.06 -15.95 -2.06
C GLU A 213 5.92 -17.22 -1.22
N HIS A 214 5.36 -17.12 0.00
CA HIS A 214 5.14 -18.29 0.85
C HIS A 214 4.13 -19.27 0.26
N ILE A 215 3.04 -18.77 -0.33
CA ILE A 215 2.04 -19.60 -1.04
C ILE A 215 2.71 -20.37 -2.18
N SER A 216 3.61 -19.73 -2.92
CA SER A 216 4.36 -20.38 -4.02
C SER A 216 5.28 -21.48 -3.48
N ARG A 217 6.02 -21.24 -2.41
CA ARG A 217 6.90 -22.24 -1.78
C ARG A 217 6.13 -23.44 -1.25
N ALA A 218 4.91 -23.25 -0.75
CA ALA A 218 4.07 -24.35 -0.25
C ALA A 218 3.71 -25.36 -1.34
N VAL A 219 3.74 -24.97 -2.62
CA VAL A 219 3.55 -25.86 -3.77
C VAL A 219 4.87 -26.23 -4.46
N GLY A 220 6.02 -25.97 -3.81
CA GLY A 220 7.34 -26.31 -4.34
C GLY A 220 7.85 -25.38 -5.46
N HIS A 221 7.26 -24.18 -5.61
CA HIS A 221 7.64 -23.22 -6.64
C HIS A 221 8.37 -22.01 -6.06
N GLU A 222 9.58 -21.73 -6.57
CA GLU A 222 10.30 -20.49 -6.30
C GLU A 222 9.77 -19.39 -7.23
N ASN A 223 9.06 -18.41 -6.64
CA ASN A 223 8.45 -17.33 -7.41
C ASN A 223 9.44 -16.17 -7.61
N LEU A 224 10.29 -16.28 -8.63
CA LEU A 224 11.29 -15.28 -8.98
C LEU A 224 10.69 -13.90 -9.24
N PHE A 225 9.49 -13.85 -9.84
CA PHE A 225 8.84 -12.59 -10.17
C PHE A 225 8.47 -11.80 -8.92
N VAL A 226 7.88 -12.46 -7.93
CA VAL A 226 7.49 -11.85 -6.64
C VAL A 226 8.72 -11.36 -5.87
N ASN A 227 9.78 -12.18 -5.82
CA ASN A 227 11.04 -11.82 -5.18
C ASN A 227 11.68 -10.59 -5.84
N THR A 228 11.60 -10.50 -7.17
CA THR A 228 12.10 -9.34 -7.93
C THR A 228 11.33 -8.06 -7.58
N ILE A 229 10.00 -8.12 -7.47
CA ILE A 229 9.17 -6.96 -7.07
C ILE A 229 9.62 -6.41 -5.72
N GLN A 230 9.82 -7.27 -4.73
CA GLN A 230 10.27 -6.87 -3.39
C GLN A 230 11.67 -6.28 -3.41
N THR A 231 12.60 -6.95 -4.11
CA THR A 231 13.99 -6.49 -4.25
C THR A 231 14.08 -5.10 -4.87
N ILE A 232 13.35 -4.87 -5.96
CA ILE A 232 13.28 -3.55 -6.61
C ILE A 232 12.74 -2.50 -5.64
N ASN A 233 11.66 -2.81 -4.91
CA ASN A 233 11.07 -1.87 -3.97
C ASN A 233 12.04 -1.49 -2.84
N GLN A 234 12.78 -2.45 -2.29
CA GLN A 234 13.79 -2.18 -1.26
C GLN A 234 14.98 -1.39 -1.80
N ASN A 235 15.47 -1.75 -2.99
CA ASN A 235 16.58 -1.03 -3.63
C ASN A 235 16.19 0.41 -3.97
N GLN A 236 14.95 0.68 -4.35
CA GLN A 236 14.48 2.02 -4.67
C GLN A 236 14.55 2.97 -3.47
N LYS A 237 14.22 2.49 -2.26
CA LYS A 237 14.33 3.26 -1.02
C LYS A 237 15.80 3.62 -0.70
N LYS A 238 16.72 2.66 -0.85
CA LYS A 238 18.17 2.87 -0.67
C LYS A 238 18.72 3.85 -1.69
N ARG A 239 18.38 3.64 -2.97
CA ARG A 239 18.79 4.51 -4.07
C ARG A 239 18.35 5.95 -3.87
N PHE A 240 17.18 6.19 -3.29
CA PHE A 240 16.72 7.54 -2.98
C PHE A 240 17.67 8.25 -2.02
N VAL A 241 18.17 7.58 -0.98
CA VAL A 241 19.14 8.12 -0.02
C VAL A 241 20.52 8.30 -0.65
N GLU A 242 20.99 7.34 -1.44
CA GLU A 242 22.27 7.42 -2.18
C GLU A 242 22.26 8.61 -3.13
N ARG A 243 21.14 8.89 -3.77
CA ARG A 243 20.96 10.05 -4.63
C ARG A 243 21.04 11.38 -3.87
N ILE A 244 20.51 11.44 -2.64
CA ILE A 244 20.66 12.61 -1.77
C ILE A 244 22.15 12.84 -1.50
N GLU A 245 22.92 11.80 -1.14
CA GLU A 245 24.35 11.88 -0.87
C GLU A 245 25.14 12.34 -2.10
N GLU A 246 24.88 11.74 -3.26
CA GLU A 246 25.53 12.11 -4.53
C GLU A 246 25.31 13.59 -4.87
N LYS A 247 24.07 14.07 -4.78
CA LYS A 247 23.72 15.44 -5.21
C LYS A 247 24.13 16.51 -4.20
N LEU A 248 24.20 16.18 -2.91
CA LEU A 248 24.81 17.05 -1.91
C LEU A 248 26.33 17.18 -2.11
N GLY A 249 26.96 16.17 -2.72
CA GLY A 249 28.40 16.16 -3.04
C GLY A 249 29.31 16.13 -1.81
N ARG A 250 28.81 15.62 -0.68
CA ARG A 250 29.52 15.44 0.59
C ARG A 250 28.90 14.29 1.39
N PRO A 251 29.65 13.70 2.35
CA PRO A 251 29.07 12.74 3.29
C PRO A 251 27.85 13.31 4.01
N LEU A 252 26.87 12.47 4.27
CA LEU A 252 25.62 12.89 4.90
C LEU A 252 25.75 13.12 6.41
N ALA A 253 26.82 12.69 7.06
CA ALA A 253 27.01 12.87 8.50
C ALA A 253 26.92 14.36 8.88
N GLY A 254 26.02 14.69 9.81
CA GLY A 254 25.74 16.06 10.25
C GLY A 254 24.93 16.91 9.26
N ALA A 255 24.54 16.40 8.10
CA ALA A 255 23.62 17.07 7.20
C ALA A 255 22.21 17.17 7.83
N LYS A 256 21.53 18.28 7.61
CA LYS A 256 20.15 18.50 8.08
C LYS A 256 19.18 18.26 6.94
N ILE A 257 18.37 17.22 7.01
CA ILE A 257 17.39 16.87 5.98
C ILE A 257 15.97 17.04 6.53
N ALA A 258 15.20 17.88 5.86
CA ALA A 258 13.77 18.01 6.12
C ALA A 258 13.01 16.93 5.35
N VAL A 259 12.21 16.12 6.05
CA VAL A 259 11.36 15.07 5.46
C VAL A 259 9.92 15.55 5.44
N TRP A 260 9.34 15.64 4.25
CA TRP A 260 7.94 15.99 4.03
C TRP A 260 7.14 14.77 3.61
N GLY A 261 6.18 14.38 4.45
CA GLY A 261 5.34 13.22 4.22
C GLY A 261 5.91 11.94 4.86
N LEU A 262 5.08 11.30 5.69
CA LEU A 262 5.40 10.13 6.48
C LEU A 262 4.42 8.98 6.21
N ALA A 263 3.15 9.32 5.91
CA ALA A 263 2.16 8.35 5.47
C ALA A 263 2.61 7.68 4.15
N PHE A 264 2.21 6.42 3.93
CA PHE A 264 2.60 5.71 2.71
C PHE A 264 1.96 6.32 1.43
N LYS A 265 0.88 7.06 1.57
CA LYS A 265 0.22 7.89 0.54
C LYS A 265 -0.56 9.04 1.18
N ALA A 266 -1.04 9.99 0.37
CA ALA A 266 -1.93 11.06 0.83
C ALA A 266 -3.30 10.52 1.35
N ASP A 267 -4.00 11.36 2.10
CA ASP A 267 -5.35 11.17 2.64
C ASP A 267 -5.49 10.07 3.72
N THR A 268 -4.39 9.57 4.27
CA THR A 268 -4.37 8.62 5.39
C THR A 268 -3.29 9.01 6.43
N ASP A 269 -3.41 8.48 7.64
CA ASP A 269 -2.39 8.52 8.70
C ASP A 269 -1.59 7.21 8.79
N ASP A 270 -1.84 6.24 7.89
CA ASP A 270 -1.23 4.91 7.90
C ASP A 270 0.26 4.99 7.50
N ILE A 271 1.12 4.52 8.41
CA ILE A 271 2.57 4.45 8.22
C ILE A 271 3.07 3.04 7.92
N ARG A 272 2.21 2.03 7.92
CA ARG A 272 2.63 0.63 7.72
C ARG A 272 3.37 0.46 6.41
N GLU A 273 4.59 -0.05 6.49
CA GLU A 273 5.49 -0.23 5.33
C GLU A 273 5.67 1.06 4.49
N SER A 274 5.44 2.24 5.09
CA SER A 274 5.71 3.51 4.40
C SER A 274 7.18 3.58 3.98
N PRO A 275 7.49 3.97 2.74
CA PRO A 275 8.87 4.22 2.33
C PRO A 275 9.62 5.19 3.24
N ALA A 276 8.90 6.09 3.92
CA ALA A 276 9.47 7.04 4.86
C ALA A 276 10.15 6.34 6.05
N LEU A 277 9.63 5.18 6.51
CA LEU A 277 10.25 4.41 7.59
C LEU A 277 11.68 4.01 7.23
N ASP A 278 11.85 3.35 6.08
CA ASP A 278 13.17 2.87 5.64
C ASP A 278 14.10 4.02 5.25
N ILE A 279 13.57 5.03 4.55
CA ILE A 279 14.37 6.19 4.11
C ILE A 279 14.88 6.99 5.31
N ILE A 280 14.04 7.26 6.31
CA ILE A 280 14.46 7.95 7.54
C ILE A 280 15.51 7.11 8.27
N ARG A 281 15.29 5.81 8.43
CA ARG A 281 16.28 4.92 9.07
C ARG A 281 17.62 4.96 8.34
N HIS A 282 17.63 4.84 7.01
CA HIS A 282 18.87 4.93 6.22
C HIS A 282 19.55 6.30 6.32
N LEU A 283 18.80 7.41 6.45
CA LEU A 283 19.36 8.73 6.69
C LEU A 283 20.00 8.81 8.08
N LEU A 284 19.32 8.34 9.12
CA LEU A 284 19.85 8.30 10.49
C LEU A 284 21.10 7.42 10.61
N ASP A 285 21.12 6.25 9.96
CA ASP A 285 22.28 5.35 9.92
C ASP A 285 23.52 6.01 9.27
N LYS A 286 23.32 6.99 8.38
CA LYS A 286 24.38 7.82 7.78
C LYS A 286 24.72 9.08 8.62
N GLY A 287 24.16 9.22 9.83
CA GLY A 287 24.41 10.35 10.74
C GLY A 287 23.73 11.66 10.35
N VAL A 288 22.64 11.59 9.57
CA VAL A 288 21.81 12.76 9.21
C VAL A 288 21.00 13.23 10.41
N ILE A 289 20.90 14.54 10.58
CA ILE A 289 19.93 15.18 11.49
C ILE A 289 18.62 15.31 10.71
N VAL A 290 17.63 14.47 11.05
CA VAL A 290 16.33 14.45 10.37
C VAL A 290 15.33 15.31 11.11
N LYS A 291 14.65 16.21 10.37
CA LYS A 291 13.48 16.93 10.83
C LYS A 291 12.29 16.55 9.95
N ALA A 292 11.17 16.14 10.52
CA ALA A 292 10.07 15.58 9.76
C ALA A 292 8.73 16.24 10.04
N THR A 293 7.85 16.23 9.02
CA THR A 293 6.46 16.69 9.12
C THR A 293 5.53 15.87 8.22
N ASP A 294 4.30 15.71 8.67
CA ASP A 294 3.21 15.11 7.90
C ASP A 294 1.88 15.68 8.38
N PRO A 295 0.90 15.91 7.51
CA PRO A 295 -0.40 16.44 7.90
C PRO A 295 -1.21 15.54 8.84
N LYS A 296 -1.00 14.22 8.82
CA LYS A 296 -1.80 13.25 9.60
C LYS A 296 -0.97 12.17 10.32
N ALA A 297 0.18 11.76 9.77
CA ALA A 297 0.88 10.55 10.20
C ALA A 297 1.94 10.79 11.30
N MET A 298 2.17 12.02 11.73
CA MET A 298 3.21 12.32 12.74
C MET A 298 3.02 11.56 14.05
N GLU A 299 1.79 11.52 14.57
CA GLU A 299 1.50 10.86 15.86
C GLU A 299 1.77 9.34 15.80
N ASN A 300 1.53 8.72 14.64
CA ASN A 300 1.84 7.30 14.43
C ASN A 300 3.34 7.06 14.24
N MET A 301 4.08 8.03 13.69
CA MET A 301 5.52 7.91 13.42
C MET A 301 6.40 8.21 14.65
N LYS A 302 5.97 9.11 15.55
CA LYS A 302 6.71 9.49 16.75
C LYS A 302 7.13 8.31 17.64
N PRO A 303 6.27 7.30 17.94
CA PRO A 303 6.67 6.15 18.72
C PRO A 303 7.78 5.30 18.08
N VAL A 304 7.89 5.32 16.74
CA VAL A 304 8.89 4.54 15.99
C VAL A 304 10.29 5.15 16.13
N PHE A 305 10.42 6.47 15.95
CA PHE A 305 11.71 7.15 15.92
C PHE A 305 12.04 7.90 17.22
N LYS A 306 11.06 8.13 18.08
CA LYS A 306 11.23 8.80 19.39
C LYS A 306 12.01 10.13 19.25
N ASP A 307 13.13 10.24 19.95
CA ASP A 307 14.00 11.42 19.99
C ASP A 307 15.06 11.43 18.86
N GLU A 308 15.08 10.41 17.98
CA GLU A 308 16.02 10.34 16.85
C GLU A 308 15.63 11.34 15.72
N VAL A 309 14.37 11.80 15.70
CA VAL A 309 13.83 12.71 14.67
C VAL A 309 13.24 13.95 15.34
N GLU A 310 13.58 15.11 14.81
CA GLU A 310 12.94 16.38 15.17
C GLU A 310 11.59 16.50 14.46
N TRP A 311 10.53 16.85 15.22
CA TRP A 311 9.18 16.95 14.67
C TRP A 311 8.79 18.42 14.45
N SER A 312 8.19 18.72 13.29
CA SER A 312 7.77 20.05 12.92
C SER A 312 6.27 20.09 12.57
N ALA A 313 5.60 21.15 13.00
CA ALA A 313 4.16 21.29 12.79
C ALA A 313 3.78 21.51 11.31
N ASP A 314 4.69 22.08 10.51
CA ASP A 314 4.43 22.44 9.12
C ASP A 314 5.69 22.35 8.23
N PRO A 315 5.51 22.24 6.89
CA PRO A 315 6.64 22.08 5.95
C PRO A 315 7.60 23.30 5.92
N VAL A 316 7.12 24.49 6.16
CA VAL A 316 7.95 25.72 6.12
C VAL A 316 8.94 25.70 7.29
N SER A 317 8.43 25.51 8.50
CA SER A 317 9.25 25.39 9.71
C SER A 317 10.15 24.14 9.68
N CYS A 318 9.68 23.06 9.04
CA CYS A 318 10.47 21.85 8.86
C CYS A 318 11.71 22.09 8.00
N ALA A 319 11.59 22.84 6.92
CA ALA A 319 12.68 23.12 5.98
C ALA A 319 13.66 24.21 6.47
N ALA A 320 13.30 25.00 7.49
CA ALA A 320 14.17 26.07 7.96
C ALA A 320 15.52 25.54 8.48
N GLY A 321 16.61 26.06 7.92
CA GLY A 321 17.98 25.62 8.21
C GLY A 321 18.35 24.23 7.71
N ALA A 322 17.53 23.61 6.86
CA ALA A 322 17.84 22.32 6.24
C ALA A 322 18.82 22.49 5.06
N ASP A 323 19.65 21.46 4.85
CA ASP A 323 20.53 21.36 3.68
C ASP A 323 19.80 20.82 2.46
N ALA A 324 18.75 20.04 2.67
CA ALA A 324 17.83 19.58 1.63
C ALA A 324 16.45 19.21 2.19
N VAL A 325 15.48 19.11 1.28
CA VAL A 325 14.16 18.53 1.54
C VAL A 325 14.06 17.19 0.83
N ALA A 326 13.53 16.15 1.50
CA ALA A 326 13.10 14.87 0.96
C ALA A 326 11.57 14.78 1.02
N LEU A 327 10.89 14.86 -0.12
CA LEU A 327 9.43 14.73 -0.21
C LEU A 327 9.09 13.28 -0.48
N LEU A 328 8.38 12.62 0.47
CA LEU A 328 8.12 11.18 0.44
C LEU A 328 6.65 10.80 0.30
N THR A 329 5.72 11.79 0.49
CA THR A 329 4.28 11.58 0.30
C THR A 329 3.67 12.73 -0.50
N ASP A 330 2.84 12.41 -1.48
CA ASP A 330 2.26 13.36 -2.43
C ASP A 330 1.00 14.06 -1.90
N TRP A 331 1.10 14.67 -0.72
CA TRP A 331 0.01 15.46 -0.14
C TRP A 331 -0.37 16.64 -1.06
N PRO A 332 -1.65 16.81 -1.45
CA PRO A 332 -2.06 17.89 -2.35
C PRO A 332 -1.65 19.29 -1.89
N GLN A 333 -1.67 19.55 -0.57
CA GLN A 333 -1.29 20.84 0.00
C GLN A 333 0.20 21.18 -0.21
N TYR A 334 1.07 20.23 -0.49
CA TYR A 334 2.47 20.52 -0.80
C TYR A 334 2.63 21.24 -2.14
N ASN A 335 1.68 21.13 -3.07
CA ASN A 335 1.73 21.83 -4.34
C ASN A 335 1.53 23.36 -4.24
N THR A 336 1.03 23.85 -3.13
CA THR A 336 0.68 25.26 -2.91
C THR A 336 1.55 25.94 -1.86
N LEU A 337 2.66 25.34 -1.46
CA LEU A 337 3.58 25.88 -0.48
C LEU A 337 4.28 27.16 -0.97
N PRO A 338 4.66 28.08 -0.09
CA PRO A 338 5.37 29.31 -0.44
C PRO A 338 6.87 29.02 -0.71
N PHE A 339 7.17 28.33 -1.81
CA PHE A 339 8.50 27.78 -2.12
C PHE A 339 9.62 28.83 -2.10
N ARG A 340 9.38 30.05 -2.59
CA ARG A 340 10.40 31.14 -2.51
C ARG A 340 10.77 31.49 -1.06
N LYS A 341 9.77 31.51 -0.17
CA LYS A 341 10.00 31.76 1.25
C LYS A 341 10.77 30.61 1.89
N ILE A 342 10.41 29.36 1.54
CA ILE A 342 11.09 28.17 2.03
C ILE A 342 12.55 28.17 1.59
N ALA A 343 12.82 28.39 0.29
CA ALA A 343 14.18 28.45 -0.24
C ALA A 343 15.07 29.47 0.49
N ALA A 344 14.48 30.62 0.86
CA ALA A 344 15.21 31.69 1.57
C ALA A 344 15.57 31.34 3.03
N THR A 345 14.90 30.34 3.64
CA THR A 345 15.14 29.91 5.04
C THR A 345 16.04 28.67 5.13
N MET A 346 16.32 27.99 4.04
CA MET A 346 17.17 26.81 3.98
C MET A 346 18.64 27.16 3.93
N ASN A 347 19.52 26.28 4.40
CA ASN A 347 20.98 26.39 4.18
C ASN A 347 21.31 26.22 2.70
N SER A 348 20.62 25.30 2.03
CA SER A 348 20.72 25.08 0.59
C SER A 348 19.31 24.74 0.05
N PRO A 349 18.81 25.46 -0.96
CA PRO A 349 17.50 25.18 -1.52
C PRO A 349 17.55 24.00 -2.48
N ILE A 350 17.68 22.79 -1.91
CA ILE A 350 17.73 21.52 -2.62
C ILE A 350 16.51 20.70 -2.24
N LEU A 351 15.79 20.15 -3.24
CA LEU A 351 14.62 19.33 -3.01
C LEU A 351 14.66 18.04 -3.84
N PHE A 352 14.53 16.92 -3.15
CA PHE A 352 14.40 15.58 -3.72
C PHE A 352 12.91 15.18 -3.68
N ASP A 353 12.30 15.03 -4.85
CA ASP A 353 10.88 14.68 -4.95
C ASP A 353 10.73 13.17 -5.25
N GLY A 354 10.47 12.41 -4.19
CA GLY A 354 10.24 10.97 -4.25
C GLY A 354 8.87 10.57 -4.80
N ARG A 355 8.03 11.53 -5.20
CA ARG A 355 6.68 11.27 -5.72
C ARG A 355 6.39 11.92 -7.06
N ASN A 356 7.33 12.72 -7.59
CA ASN A 356 7.16 13.47 -8.83
C ASN A 356 5.90 14.36 -8.85
N CYS A 357 5.52 14.89 -7.68
CA CYS A 357 4.26 15.62 -7.53
C CYS A 357 4.41 17.14 -7.73
N LEU A 358 5.64 17.69 -7.66
CA LEU A 358 5.86 19.12 -7.81
C LEU A 358 6.18 19.52 -9.26
N HIS A 359 5.87 20.78 -9.60
CA HIS A 359 6.13 21.34 -10.92
C HIS A 359 7.55 21.88 -11.03
N ARG A 360 8.31 21.39 -12.02
CA ARG A 360 9.72 21.78 -12.27
C ARG A 360 9.91 23.28 -12.46
N ASP A 361 9.01 23.94 -13.19
CA ASP A 361 9.13 25.37 -13.46
C ASP A 361 8.90 26.19 -12.18
N ILE A 362 7.94 25.81 -11.34
CA ILE A 362 7.71 26.43 -10.04
C ILE A 362 8.97 26.29 -9.15
N MET A 363 9.59 25.12 -9.13
CA MET A 363 10.82 24.86 -8.37
C MET A 363 11.99 25.72 -8.89
N ARG A 364 12.13 25.84 -10.22
CA ARG A 364 13.15 26.68 -10.85
C ARG A 364 12.93 28.16 -10.48
N GLU A 365 11.73 28.67 -10.60
CA GLU A 365 11.40 30.07 -10.29
C GLU A 365 11.53 30.39 -8.80
N ALA A 366 11.34 29.39 -7.93
CA ALA A 366 11.55 29.53 -6.49
C ALA A 366 13.04 29.45 -6.08
N GLY A 367 13.93 29.10 -7.01
CA GLY A 367 15.38 29.01 -6.78
C GLY A 367 15.87 27.66 -6.25
N PHE A 368 15.05 26.62 -6.31
CA PHE A 368 15.46 25.27 -5.91
C PHE A 368 16.33 24.58 -6.96
N GLN A 369 17.34 23.86 -6.49
CA GLN A 369 17.83 22.69 -7.19
C GLN A 369 16.81 21.56 -6.93
N TYR A 370 16.21 21.03 -8.00
CA TYR A 370 15.10 20.10 -7.87
C TYR A 370 15.41 18.78 -8.56
N TYR A 371 15.34 17.70 -7.80
CA TYR A 371 15.69 16.35 -8.20
C TYR A 371 14.48 15.41 -8.12
N PRO A 372 13.62 15.36 -9.15
CA PRO A 372 12.53 14.39 -9.23
C PRO A 372 13.06 13.01 -9.63
N MET A 373 12.29 11.95 -9.43
CA MET A 373 12.68 10.57 -9.78
C MET A 373 12.49 10.30 -11.28
N GLY A 374 13.55 9.89 -11.97
CA GLY A 374 13.49 9.51 -13.39
C GLY A 374 13.11 10.66 -14.34
N ARG A 375 13.34 11.91 -13.94
CA ARG A 375 13.03 13.11 -14.73
C ARG A 375 14.25 14.03 -14.79
N PRO A 376 14.39 14.86 -15.83
CA PRO A 376 15.44 15.85 -15.89
C PRO A 376 15.41 16.78 -14.68
N ALA A 377 16.55 16.93 -14.00
CA ALA A 377 16.69 17.79 -12.82
C ALA A 377 16.61 19.29 -13.19
N VAL A 378 16.32 20.14 -12.21
CA VAL A 378 16.55 21.58 -12.27
C VAL A 378 17.83 21.86 -11.50
N GLU A 379 18.92 22.15 -12.22
CA GLU A 379 20.23 22.50 -11.64
C GLU A 379 20.53 23.98 -11.88
N ASN A 380 21.19 24.64 -10.92
CA ASN A 380 21.62 26.01 -11.10
C ASN A 380 22.80 26.08 -12.08
N ALA A 381 22.73 26.93 -13.08
CA ALA A 381 23.75 27.12 -14.12
C ALA A 381 25.17 27.45 -13.60
N LEU A 382 25.30 27.86 -12.35
CA LEU A 382 26.59 28.22 -11.72
C LEU A 382 27.46 27.00 -11.38
N ARG A 383 26.91 25.80 -11.19
CA ARG A 383 27.72 24.57 -10.93
C ARG A 383 28.17 23.84 -12.19
N LEU A 384 27.64 24.14 -13.36
CA LEU A 384 28.06 23.52 -14.62
C LEU A 384 29.45 23.99 -15.10
N LYS A 385 29.98 25.10 -14.55
CA LYS A 385 31.30 25.62 -14.93
C LYS A 385 32.53 24.91 -14.29
N HIS A 386 32.30 23.97 -13.37
CA HIS A 386 33.37 23.23 -12.69
C HIS A 386 33.44 21.73 -13.06
N ARG A 387 32.76 21.30 -14.11
CA ARG A 387 32.77 19.91 -14.64
C ARG A 387 33.31 19.82 -16.08
N VAL A 388 34.20 20.75 -16.50
CA VAL A 388 34.96 20.64 -17.74
C VAL A 388 36.44 20.44 -17.40
#